data_76dd144189e7daf074412bd9bcac86a3
#
_entry.id   76dd144189e7daf074412bd9bcac86a3
#
_cell.length_a   1.000
_cell.length_b   1.000
_cell.length_c   1.000
_cell.angle_alpha   90.00
_cell.angle_beta   90.00
_cell.angle_gamma   90.00
#
_symmetry.space_group_name_H-M   'P 1'
#
loop_
_entity.id
_entity.type
_entity.pdbx_description
1 polymer ?
#
loop_
_entity_poly.entity_id
_entity_poly.type
_entity_poly.pdbx_seq_one_letter_code
_entity_poly.pdbx_strand_id
1 'polypeptide(L)'
;MGLTTAQLRVLFLVRESPGVTAGELAHRLAVTPPTISGIVDRLVKLNLVRREDDESDRRLVRNILTDQGENACKRMEQGTEIFTRRILVEMDPRDLQAFTAGLKAFIKASTYVANVEPNLAAVAMPGMSAE
;
A
#
# COMPACT_ATOMS: atom_id res chain seq x y z
N MET A 1 -14.54 -10.33 -1.39
CA MET A 1 -14.76 -8.94 -0.94
C MET A 1 -14.57 -8.04 -2.17
N GLY A 2 -15.62 -7.35 -2.63
CA GLY A 2 -15.57 -6.54 -3.85
C GLY A 2 -15.00 -5.14 -3.61
N LEU A 3 -13.74 -5.04 -3.16
CA LEU A 3 -13.07 -3.74 -3.05
C LEU A 3 -12.48 -3.33 -4.39
N THR A 4 -12.60 -2.06 -4.73
CA THR A 4 -11.91 -1.49 -5.89
C THR A 4 -10.41 -1.34 -5.62
N THR A 5 -9.61 -1.22 -6.68
CA THR A 5 -8.16 -0.96 -6.54
C THR A 5 -7.86 0.28 -5.69
N ALA A 6 -8.64 1.36 -5.86
CA ALA A 6 -8.48 2.57 -5.06
C ALA A 6 -8.76 2.33 -3.57
N GLN A 7 -9.81 1.57 -3.26
CA GLN A 7 -10.14 1.19 -1.87
C GLN A 7 -9.04 0.32 -1.24
N LEU A 8 -8.48 -0.62 -2.00
CA LEU A 8 -7.37 -1.46 -1.57
C LEU A 8 -6.13 -0.61 -1.25
N ARG A 9 -5.76 0.30 -2.15
CA ARG A 9 -4.62 1.20 -1.93
C ARG A 9 -4.78 2.04 -0.66
N VAL A 10 -5.96 2.62 -0.44
CA VAL A 10 -6.25 3.38 0.79
C VAL A 10 -6.18 2.47 2.02
N LEU A 11 -6.75 1.26 1.96
CA LEU A 11 -6.73 0.32 3.08
C LEU A 11 -5.29 -0.05 3.50
N PHE A 12 -4.42 -0.35 2.53
CA PHE A 12 -3.01 -0.65 2.79
C PHE A 12 -2.24 0.57 3.33
N LEU A 13 -2.49 1.78 2.81
CA LEU A 13 -1.86 3.00 3.34
C LEU A 13 -2.27 3.30 4.79
N VAL A 14 -3.54 3.05 5.16
CA VAL A 14 -4.00 3.18 6.55
C VAL A 14 -3.30 2.16 7.45
N ARG A 15 -3.04 0.94 6.95
CA ARG A 15 -2.29 -0.08 7.69
C ARG A 15 -0.82 0.29 7.88
N GLU A 16 -0.18 0.78 6.83
CA GLU A 16 1.23 1.20 6.83
C GLU A 16 1.46 2.40 7.75
N SER A 17 0.49 3.32 7.79
CA SER A 17 0.54 4.54 8.58
C SER A 17 -0.72 4.69 9.44
N PRO A 18 -0.83 3.98 10.58
CA PRO A 18 -1.99 4.09 11.46
C PRO A 18 -2.20 5.53 11.93
N GLY A 19 -3.42 6.02 11.83
CA GLY A 19 -3.75 7.39 12.15
C GLY A 19 -3.55 8.39 11.01
N VAL A 20 -3.27 7.94 9.80
CA VAL A 20 -3.12 8.81 8.62
C VAL A 20 -4.41 9.60 8.37
N THR A 21 -4.29 10.89 8.09
CA THR A 21 -5.43 11.76 7.78
C THR A 21 -5.89 11.63 6.32
N ALA A 22 -7.11 12.07 6.03
CA ALA A 22 -7.61 12.10 4.66
C ALA A 22 -6.77 13.02 3.75
N GLY A 23 -6.24 14.12 4.28
CA GLY A 23 -5.34 15.01 3.55
C GLY A 23 -4.03 14.34 3.14
N GLU A 24 -3.39 13.61 4.06
CA GLU A 24 -2.18 12.85 3.79
C GLU A 24 -2.42 11.73 2.77
N LEU A 25 -3.53 11.02 2.89
CA LEU A 25 -3.93 10.00 1.89
C LEU A 25 -4.15 10.62 0.51
N ALA A 26 -4.82 11.77 0.42
CA ALA A 26 -5.03 12.49 -0.83
C ALA A 26 -3.70 12.88 -1.49
N HIS A 27 -2.77 13.39 -0.71
CA HIS A 27 -1.43 13.75 -1.17
C HIS A 27 -0.65 12.53 -1.68
N ARG A 28 -0.59 11.44 -0.89
CA ARG A 28 0.13 10.19 -1.27
C ARG A 28 -0.44 9.52 -2.52
N LEU A 29 -1.73 9.64 -2.75
CA LEU A 29 -2.41 9.01 -3.90
C LEU A 29 -2.56 9.95 -5.10
N ALA A 30 -2.13 11.22 -4.98
CA ALA A 30 -2.27 12.27 -6.00
C ALA A 30 -3.73 12.43 -6.47
N VAL A 31 -4.66 12.43 -5.52
CA VAL A 31 -6.11 12.61 -5.77
C VAL A 31 -6.67 13.74 -4.92
N THR A 32 -7.90 14.17 -5.20
CA THR A 32 -8.53 15.25 -4.44
C THR A 32 -9.03 14.78 -3.07
N PRO A 33 -9.04 15.65 -2.04
CA PRO A 33 -9.58 15.31 -0.72
C PRO A 33 -11.02 14.79 -0.73
N PRO A 34 -11.96 15.33 -1.52
CA PRO A 34 -13.31 14.74 -1.64
C PRO A 34 -13.32 13.30 -2.14
N THR A 35 -12.43 12.96 -3.09
CA THR A 35 -12.29 11.58 -3.59
C THR A 35 -11.88 10.63 -2.47
N ILE A 36 -10.86 11.02 -1.68
CA ILE A 36 -10.42 10.23 -0.52
C ILE A 36 -11.52 10.10 0.52
N SER A 37 -12.23 11.18 0.84
CA SER A 37 -13.33 11.13 1.79
C SER A 37 -14.37 10.10 1.40
N GLY A 38 -14.77 10.06 0.12
CA GLY A 38 -15.72 9.06 -0.37
C GLY A 38 -15.19 7.61 -0.31
N ILE A 39 -13.88 7.41 -0.56
CA ILE A 39 -13.25 6.09 -0.42
C ILE A 39 -13.22 5.64 1.05
N VAL A 40 -12.79 6.53 1.95
CA VAL A 40 -12.73 6.26 3.40
C VAL A 40 -14.14 6.00 3.95
N ASP A 41 -15.15 6.81 3.57
CA ASP A 41 -16.55 6.58 3.96
C ASP A 41 -17.02 5.18 3.59
N ARG A 42 -16.65 4.70 2.41
CA ARG A 42 -16.98 3.34 1.98
C ARG A 42 -16.28 2.28 2.82
N LEU A 43 -15.01 2.47 3.16
CA LEU A 43 -14.25 1.57 4.01
C LEU A 43 -14.79 1.55 5.45
N VAL A 44 -15.25 2.69 5.96
CA VAL A 44 -15.93 2.79 7.27
C VAL A 44 -17.27 2.03 7.25
N LYS A 45 -18.09 2.22 6.20
CA LYS A 45 -19.35 1.47 6.03
C LYS A 45 -19.14 -0.04 5.94
N LEU A 46 -17.99 -0.48 5.45
CA LEU A 46 -17.60 -1.88 5.39
C LEU A 46 -16.94 -2.38 6.70
N ASN A 47 -16.85 -1.53 7.71
CA ASN A 47 -16.19 -1.81 8.98
C ASN A 47 -14.72 -2.25 8.83
N LEU A 48 -14.02 -1.72 7.82
CA LEU A 48 -12.59 -1.98 7.59
C LEU A 48 -11.69 -0.89 8.16
N VAL A 49 -12.20 0.35 8.23
CA VAL A 49 -11.55 1.52 8.79
C VAL A 49 -12.48 2.14 9.81
N ARG A 50 -11.93 2.69 10.88
CA ARG A 50 -12.63 3.56 11.82
C ARG A 50 -11.97 4.94 11.86
N ARG A 51 -12.74 5.94 12.24
CA ARG A 51 -12.27 7.30 12.45
C ARG A 51 -12.15 7.60 13.94
N GLU A 52 -11.09 8.27 14.31
CA GLU A 52 -10.85 8.75 15.66
C GLU A 52 -10.46 10.23 15.61
N ASP A 53 -10.95 11.01 16.57
CA ASP A 53 -10.51 12.39 16.71
C ASP A 53 -9.07 12.40 17.24
N ASP A 54 -8.24 13.31 16.71
CA ASP A 54 -6.89 13.48 17.23
C ASP A 54 -6.94 14.11 18.63
N GLU A 55 -6.20 13.54 19.57
CA GLU A 55 -6.17 14.01 20.96
C GLU A 55 -5.57 15.42 21.10
N SER A 56 -4.64 15.79 20.21
CA SER A 56 -3.91 17.05 20.25
C SER A 56 -4.54 18.14 19.38
N ASP A 57 -5.19 17.79 18.28
CA ASP A 57 -5.91 18.71 17.38
C ASP A 57 -7.26 18.13 16.95
N ARG A 58 -8.33 18.55 17.61
CA ARG A 58 -9.71 18.13 17.33
C ARG A 58 -10.21 18.44 15.92
N ARG A 59 -9.45 19.19 15.13
CA ARG A 59 -9.77 19.43 13.71
C ARG A 59 -9.28 18.29 12.81
N LEU A 60 -8.41 17.45 13.33
CA LEU A 60 -7.85 16.31 12.61
C LEU A 60 -8.63 15.04 12.95
N VAL A 61 -8.96 14.28 11.90
CA VAL A 61 -9.59 12.97 12.02
C VAL A 61 -8.58 11.93 11.55
N ARG A 62 -8.28 10.99 12.42
CA ARG A 62 -7.35 9.88 12.21
C ARG A 62 -8.09 8.68 11.65
N ASN A 63 -7.52 8.05 10.63
CA ASN A 63 -8.05 6.82 10.05
C ASN A 63 -7.21 5.64 10.55
N ILE A 64 -7.87 4.63 11.09
CA ILE A 64 -7.23 3.46 11.70
C ILE A 64 -7.96 2.20 11.21
N LEU A 65 -7.23 1.11 10.96
CA LEU A 65 -7.88 -0.17 10.65
C LEU A 65 -8.67 -0.68 11.85
N THR A 66 -9.78 -1.33 11.56
CA THR A 66 -10.45 -2.20 12.52
C THR A 66 -9.79 -3.59 12.49
N ASP A 67 -10.12 -4.46 13.45
CA ASP A 67 -9.68 -5.87 13.41
C ASP A 67 -10.13 -6.57 12.13
N GLN A 68 -11.32 -6.21 11.62
CA GLN A 68 -11.81 -6.73 10.35
C GLN A 68 -10.98 -6.20 9.16
N GLY A 69 -10.57 -4.94 9.20
CA GLY A 69 -9.67 -4.34 8.20
C GLY A 69 -8.30 -5.02 8.19
N GLU A 70 -7.71 -5.22 9.36
CA GLU A 70 -6.43 -5.90 9.52
C GLU A 70 -6.50 -7.34 9.01
N ASN A 71 -7.54 -8.09 9.39
CA ASN A 71 -7.76 -9.44 8.89
C ASN A 71 -8.01 -9.49 7.37
N ALA A 72 -8.64 -8.46 6.80
CA ALA A 72 -8.81 -8.36 5.36
C ALA A 72 -7.47 -8.17 4.64
N CYS A 73 -6.59 -7.29 5.14
CA CYS A 73 -5.24 -7.11 4.60
C CYS A 73 -4.43 -8.40 4.67
N LYS A 74 -4.41 -9.08 5.83
CA LYS A 74 -3.71 -10.36 6.01
C LYS A 74 -4.17 -11.43 5.03
N ARG A 75 -5.48 -11.58 4.82
CA ARG A 75 -6.01 -12.56 3.84
C ARG A 75 -5.58 -12.25 2.42
N MET A 76 -5.52 -10.98 2.04
CA MET A 76 -5.06 -10.58 0.70
C MET A 76 -3.58 -10.87 0.50
N GLU A 77 -2.74 -10.58 1.49
CA GLU A 77 -1.31 -10.91 1.48
C GLU A 77 -1.09 -12.42 1.34
N GLN A 78 -1.77 -13.22 2.17
CA GLN A 78 -1.70 -14.68 2.11
C GLN A 78 -2.15 -15.21 0.75
N GLY A 79 -3.25 -14.68 0.19
CA GLY A 79 -3.72 -15.04 -1.14
C GLY A 79 -2.69 -14.74 -2.23
N THR A 80 -2.06 -13.57 -2.16
CA THR A 80 -1.01 -13.18 -3.10
C THR A 80 0.23 -14.06 -2.95
N GLU A 81 0.64 -14.38 -1.72
CA GLU A 81 1.77 -15.27 -1.46
C GLU A 81 1.52 -16.67 -2.03
N ILE A 82 0.36 -17.26 -1.75
CA ILE A 82 -0.02 -18.59 -2.26
C ILE A 82 -0.01 -18.59 -3.78
N PHE A 83 -0.61 -17.59 -4.41
CA PHE A 83 -0.67 -17.48 -5.86
C PHE A 83 0.73 -17.33 -6.49
N THR A 84 1.55 -16.42 -5.93
CA THR A 84 2.93 -16.21 -6.40
C THR A 84 3.78 -17.48 -6.23
N ARG A 85 3.67 -18.14 -5.08
CA ARG A 85 4.36 -19.41 -4.83
C ARG A 85 3.95 -20.47 -5.85
N ARG A 86 2.65 -20.55 -6.19
CA ARG A 86 2.16 -21.50 -7.19
C ARG A 86 2.75 -21.22 -8.57
N ILE A 87 2.82 -19.98 -8.99
CA ILE A 87 3.47 -19.58 -10.25
C ILE A 87 4.94 -20.04 -10.25
N LEU A 88 5.70 -19.73 -9.21
CA LEU A 88 7.12 -20.05 -9.12
C LEU A 88 7.38 -21.58 -9.15
N VAL A 89 6.48 -22.38 -8.58
CA VAL A 89 6.59 -23.85 -8.59
C VAL A 89 6.33 -24.44 -10.00
N GLU A 90 5.48 -23.79 -10.80
CA GLU A 90 5.17 -24.23 -12.18
C GLU A 90 6.22 -23.76 -13.19
N MET A 91 7.15 -22.89 -12.83
CA MET A 91 8.23 -22.46 -13.72
C MET A 91 9.26 -23.58 -13.94
N ASP A 92 9.78 -23.67 -15.16
CA ASP A 92 10.96 -24.53 -15.42
C ASP A 92 12.13 -24.08 -14.51
N PRO A 93 12.92 -25.00 -13.95
CA PRO A 93 14.04 -24.67 -13.07
C PRO A 93 15.07 -23.70 -13.67
N ARG A 94 15.31 -23.76 -14.99
CA ARG A 94 16.21 -22.83 -15.68
C ARG A 94 15.60 -21.43 -15.75
N ASP A 95 14.31 -21.34 -16.06
CA ASP A 95 13.61 -20.07 -16.13
C ASP A 95 13.49 -19.43 -14.75
N LEU A 96 13.23 -20.22 -13.71
CA LEU A 96 13.20 -19.74 -12.33
C LEU A 96 14.57 -19.19 -11.90
N GLN A 97 15.66 -19.86 -12.29
CA GLN A 97 17.02 -19.40 -12.02
C GLN A 97 17.32 -18.08 -12.76
N ALA A 98 16.97 -17.99 -14.05
CA ALA A 98 17.14 -16.79 -14.86
C ALA A 98 16.29 -15.61 -14.31
N PHE A 99 15.03 -15.87 -13.94
CA PHE A 99 14.15 -14.89 -13.31
C PHE A 99 14.73 -14.37 -11.99
N THR A 100 15.21 -15.29 -11.14
CA THR A 100 15.83 -14.92 -9.85
C THR A 100 17.07 -14.07 -10.04
N ALA A 101 17.93 -14.41 -11.00
CA ALA A 101 19.13 -13.63 -11.31
C ALA A 101 18.78 -12.25 -11.86
N GLY A 102 17.81 -12.17 -12.78
CA GLY A 102 17.33 -10.92 -13.35
C GLY A 102 16.68 -10.01 -12.29
N LEU A 103 15.86 -10.57 -11.41
CA LEU A 103 15.22 -9.83 -10.33
C LEU A 103 16.26 -9.26 -9.33
N LYS A 104 17.27 -10.04 -8.94
CA LYS A 104 18.38 -9.56 -8.10
C LYS A 104 19.15 -8.42 -8.77
N ALA A 105 19.43 -8.54 -10.06
CA ALA A 105 20.10 -7.48 -10.83
C ALA A 105 19.24 -6.22 -10.91
N PHE A 106 17.94 -6.37 -11.15
CA PHE A 106 16.98 -5.25 -11.16
C PHE A 106 16.92 -4.54 -9.82
N ILE A 107 16.78 -5.27 -8.72
CA ILE A 107 16.75 -4.70 -7.35
C ILE A 107 18.05 -3.93 -7.06
N LYS A 108 19.20 -4.52 -7.39
CA LYS A 108 20.49 -3.85 -7.22
C LYS A 108 20.58 -2.55 -8.03
N ALA A 109 20.15 -2.58 -9.28
CA ALA A 109 20.15 -1.40 -10.14
C ALA A 109 19.17 -0.34 -9.66
N SER A 110 17.95 -0.72 -9.24
CA SER A 110 16.96 0.22 -8.72
C SER A 110 17.43 0.89 -7.43
N THR A 111 18.06 0.15 -6.52
CA THR A 111 18.67 0.71 -5.31
C THR A 111 19.78 1.70 -5.65
N TYR A 112 20.62 1.39 -6.63
CA TYR A 112 21.66 2.31 -7.10
C TYR A 112 21.05 3.60 -7.65
N VAL A 113 20.06 3.50 -8.55
CA VAL A 113 19.39 4.67 -9.14
C VAL A 113 18.71 5.51 -8.05
N ALA A 114 18.03 4.89 -7.10
CA ALA A 114 17.38 5.61 -6.00
C ALA A 114 18.39 6.42 -5.15
N ASN A 115 19.60 5.90 -4.97
CA ASN A 115 20.65 6.58 -4.20
C ASN A 115 21.34 7.70 -4.98
N VAL A 116 21.52 7.54 -6.30
CA VAL A 116 22.25 8.51 -7.16
C VAL A 116 21.31 9.60 -7.69
N GLU A 117 20.05 9.23 -7.94
CA GLU A 117 19.04 10.13 -8.52
C GLU A 117 17.76 10.15 -7.65
N PRO A 118 17.82 10.66 -6.40
CA PRO A 118 16.70 10.61 -5.47
C PRO A 118 15.45 11.33 -5.99
N ASN A 119 15.62 12.37 -6.80
CA ASN A 119 14.50 13.10 -7.41
C ASN A 119 13.73 12.23 -8.42
N LEU A 120 14.42 11.37 -9.17
CA LEU A 120 13.78 10.44 -10.10
C LEU A 120 13.03 9.35 -9.35
N ALA A 121 13.60 8.82 -8.26
CA ALA A 121 12.94 7.86 -7.40
C ALA A 121 11.67 8.44 -6.75
N ALA A 122 11.70 9.68 -6.28
CA ALA A 122 10.54 10.36 -5.69
C ALA A 122 9.39 10.56 -6.70
N VAL A 123 9.70 10.80 -7.98
CA VAL A 123 8.69 10.91 -9.05
C VAL A 123 8.10 9.54 -9.39
N ALA A 124 8.93 8.50 -9.43
CA ALA A 124 8.51 7.15 -9.80
C ALA A 124 7.74 6.42 -8.68
N MET A 125 8.05 6.72 -7.43
CA MET A 125 7.50 6.09 -6.23
C MET A 125 7.07 7.13 -5.19
N PRO A 126 6.03 7.92 -5.45
CA PRO A 126 5.56 8.92 -4.49
C PRO A 126 5.07 8.21 -3.20
N GLY A 127 5.78 8.45 -2.10
CA GLY A 127 5.47 7.86 -0.79
C GLY A 127 6.47 6.85 -0.23
N MET A 128 7.51 6.48 -0.97
CA MET A 128 8.67 5.76 -0.42
C MET A 128 9.75 6.78 -0.05
N SER A 129 9.66 7.35 1.14
CA SER A 129 10.80 8.06 1.75
C SER A 129 11.78 7.00 2.24
N ALA A 130 13.05 7.12 1.86
CA ALA A 130 14.13 6.34 2.45
C ALA A 130 14.22 6.71 3.94
N GLU A 131 13.93 5.76 4.83
CA GLU A 131 14.40 5.78 6.21
C GLU A 131 15.83 5.29 6.26
#